data_bc8f70face6485d849d8ccdfb9b183c6
#
_entry.id   bc8f70face6485d849d8ccdfb9b183c6
#
_cell.length_a   1.000
_cell.length_b   1.000
_cell.length_c   1.000
_cell.angle_alpha   90.00
_cell.angle_beta   90.00
_cell.angle_gamma   90.00
#
_symmetry.space_group_name_H-M   'P 1'
#
loop_
_entity.id
_entity.type
_entity.pdbx_description
1 polymer ?
#
loop_
_entity_poly.entity_id
_entity_poly.type
_entity_poly.pdbx_seq_one_letter_code
_entity_poly.pdbx_strand_id
1 'polypeptide(L)'
;MKKIISVVTFIILFQFLQAQISNIIPSSEAIAQTSVADSRNWSAFNNPASLGYIENAEIGIGFENRYLLTELSTKSIQLGIPSELLNTGLSFSHFGYSLYHEMMLGIGFSRNFSDKFSMGMQFNYYTAFFTASNSYHGALLPQIGLSIKLSPTFNLGFQSFNPFQTNVKTEFTVKRIPAIFSLGTEYFFSSEMVWRTQIDKEVSSSYRFACGFEYQMLQFTNIKLGAYGSDYLIPCLGCGFKTGGFLIDLNCELHPLLGLNSNATIKYRFRK
;
A
#
# COMPACT_ATOMS: atom_id res chain seq x y z
N MET A 1 -7.41 -9.93 44.95
CA MET A 1 -7.66 -10.51 43.61
C MET A 1 -8.27 -9.54 42.62
N LYS A 2 -9.38 -8.85 42.85
CA LYS A 2 -10.00 -7.92 41.87
C LYS A 2 -9.06 -6.80 41.39
N LYS A 3 -8.22 -6.20 42.24
CA LYS A 3 -7.24 -5.16 41.87
C LYS A 3 -6.11 -5.70 41.00
N ILE A 4 -5.68 -6.94 41.19
CA ILE A 4 -4.62 -7.57 40.37
C ILE A 4 -5.17 -7.90 38.97
N ILE A 5 -6.40 -8.39 38.89
CA ILE A 5 -7.07 -8.65 37.60
C ILE A 5 -7.24 -7.35 36.82
N SER A 6 -7.63 -6.24 37.47
CA SER A 6 -7.78 -4.93 36.83
C SER A 6 -6.44 -4.37 36.28
N VAL A 7 -5.34 -4.58 37.01
CA VAL A 7 -4.00 -4.15 36.59
C VAL A 7 -3.50 -5.01 35.41
N VAL A 8 -3.72 -6.32 35.47
CA VAL A 8 -3.34 -7.23 34.36
C VAL A 8 -4.17 -6.96 33.12
N THR A 9 -5.47 -6.69 33.25
CA THR A 9 -6.34 -6.30 32.14
C THR A 9 -5.90 -4.94 31.55
N PHE A 10 -5.50 -3.98 32.38
CA PHE A 10 -4.98 -2.69 31.95
C PHE A 10 -3.62 -2.81 31.24
N ILE A 11 -2.72 -3.67 31.72
CA ILE A 11 -1.43 -3.94 31.07
C ILE A 11 -1.61 -4.67 29.74
N ILE A 12 -2.58 -5.59 29.64
CA ILE A 12 -2.90 -6.29 28.37
C ILE A 12 -3.49 -5.30 27.35
N LEU A 13 -4.35 -4.37 27.78
CA LEU A 13 -4.89 -3.32 26.91
C LEU A 13 -3.82 -2.32 26.41
N PHE A 14 -2.74 -2.10 27.17
CA PHE A 14 -1.66 -1.19 26.77
C PHE A 14 -0.70 -1.78 25.73
N GLN A 15 -0.69 -3.10 25.52
CA GLN A 15 0.17 -3.75 24.51
C GLN A 15 -0.36 -3.65 23.09
N PHE A 16 -1.63 -3.19 22.90
CA PHE A 16 -2.27 -3.11 21.57
C PHE A 16 -2.22 -1.74 20.90
N LEU A 17 -1.55 -0.76 21.50
CA LEU A 17 -1.31 0.56 20.88
C LEU A 17 0.03 0.59 20.15
N GLN A 18 0.24 -0.32 19.22
CA GLN A 18 1.28 -0.17 18.21
C GLN A 18 0.69 0.64 17.04
N ALA A 19 1.06 1.89 16.95
CA ALA A 19 0.72 2.73 15.82
C ALA A 19 1.29 2.10 14.55
N GLN A 20 0.44 1.57 13.71
CA GLN A 20 0.83 1.04 12.40
C GLN A 20 1.43 2.17 11.57
N ILE A 21 2.61 1.94 11.03
CA ILE A 21 3.33 2.88 10.14
C ILE A 21 2.68 3.00 8.76
N SER A 22 1.62 2.27 8.53
CA SER A 22 0.86 2.33 7.28
C SER A 22 0.32 3.72 6.92
N ASN A 23 0.49 4.74 7.78
CA ASN A 23 -0.09 6.06 7.54
C ASN A 23 0.51 6.80 6.34
N ILE A 24 1.82 6.67 6.11
CA ILE A 24 2.50 7.36 5.01
C ILE A 24 2.41 6.58 3.69
N ILE A 25 2.20 5.26 3.75
CA ILE A 25 1.99 4.43 2.57
C ILE A 25 0.50 4.50 2.24
N PRO A 26 0.11 5.12 1.10
CA PRO A 26 -1.29 5.17 0.69
C PRO A 26 -1.88 3.76 0.53
N SER A 27 -3.14 3.63 0.86
CA SER A 27 -3.87 2.39 0.62
C SER A 27 -3.83 2.02 -0.86
N SER A 28 -3.73 0.73 -1.13
CA SER A 28 -3.68 0.19 -2.47
C SER A 28 -4.99 0.45 -3.23
N GLU A 29 -4.90 0.63 -4.54
CA GLU A 29 -6.04 0.61 -5.45
C GLU A 29 -6.69 -0.76 -5.53
N ALA A 30 -5.93 -1.82 -5.27
CA ALA A 30 -6.46 -3.17 -5.12
C ALA A 30 -7.24 -3.28 -3.81
N ILE A 31 -8.45 -3.83 -3.90
CA ILE A 31 -9.34 -3.97 -2.75
C ILE A 31 -8.68 -4.76 -1.62
N ALA A 32 -8.99 -4.40 -0.39
CA ALA A 32 -8.43 -5.00 0.82
C ALA A 32 -6.88 -4.95 0.86
N GLN A 33 -6.27 -4.02 0.11
CA GLN A 33 -4.81 -3.85 0.00
C GLN A 33 -4.08 -5.10 -0.53
N THR A 34 -4.70 -5.87 -1.42
CA THR A 34 -4.16 -7.10 -2.01
C THR A 34 -3.36 -6.84 -3.29
N SER A 35 -2.40 -5.93 -3.25
CA SER A 35 -1.71 -5.42 -4.44
C SER A 35 -0.37 -6.07 -4.76
N VAL A 36 0.17 -6.89 -3.87
CA VAL A 36 1.53 -7.44 -4.01
C VAL A 36 1.70 -8.30 -5.27
N ALA A 37 0.64 -9.02 -5.68
CA ALA A 37 0.63 -9.82 -6.89
C ALA A 37 -0.09 -9.14 -8.07
N ASP A 38 -0.58 -7.89 -7.91
CA ASP A 38 -1.29 -7.19 -9.00
C ASP A 38 -0.35 -6.92 -10.17
N SER A 39 -0.59 -7.65 -11.27
CA SER A 39 0.20 -7.56 -12.49
C SER A 39 -0.37 -6.59 -13.52
N ARG A 40 -1.57 -6.05 -13.28
CA ARG A 40 -2.28 -5.16 -14.22
C ARG A 40 -2.15 -3.68 -13.86
N ASN A 41 -2.00 -3.41 -12.57
CA ASN A 41 -1.94 -2.04 -12.07
C ASN A 41 -0.68 -1.85 -11.22
N TRP A 42 0.24 -1.05 -11.72
CA TRP A 42 1.35 -0.61 -10.91
C TRP A 42 0.91 0.49 -9.95
N SER A 43 1.43 0.41 -8.74
CA SER A 43 1.41 1.51 -7.77
C SER A 43 2.79 1.64 -7.16
N ALA A 44 3.30 2.86 -7.12
CA ALA A 44 4.61 3.18 -6.55
C ALA A 44 4.72 2.90 -5.04
N PHE A 45 3.59 2.67 -4.39
CA PHE A 45 3.53 2.44 -2.94
C PHE A 45 3.41 0.95 -2.56
N ASN A 46 3.39 0.09 -3.57
CA ASN A 46 3.22 -1.36 -3.42
C ASN A 46 4.44 -2.10 -3.97
N ASN A 47 4.23 -3.26 -4.57
CA ASN A 47 5.30 -4.08 -5.10
C ASN A 47 6.05 -3.36 -6.25
N PRO A 48 7.33 -2.98 -6.08
CA PRO A 48 8.08 -2.33 -7.14
C PRO A 48 8.28 -3.20 -8.38
N ALA A 49 8.13 -4.52 -8.30
CA ALA A 49 8.22 -5.40 -9.46
C ALA A 49 7.08 -5.18 -10.47
N SER A 50 5.90 -4.72 -10.02
CA SER A 50 4.78 -4.44 -10.93
C SER A 50 5.09 -3.32 -11.93
N LEU A 51 6.03 -2.42 -11.59
CA LEU A 51 6.54 -1.39 -12.49
C LEU A 51 7.15 -1.98 -13.77
N GLY A 52 7.70 -3.20 -13.71
CA GLY A 52 8.26 -3.89 -14.88
C GLY A 52 7.25 -4.23 -15.97
N TYR A 53 5.97 -4.21 -15.67
CA TYR A 53 4.89 -4.53 -16.61
C TYR A 53 4.23 -3.31 -17.24
N ILE A 54 4.58 -2.08 -16.87
CA ILE A 54 4.04 -0.89 -17.53
C ILE A 54 4.60 -0.75 -18.94
N GLU A 55 3.72 -0.56 -19.90
CA GLU A 55 4.05 -0.38 -21.32
C GLU A 55 3.94 1.08 -21.78
N ASN A 56 3.17 1.87 -21.06
CA ASN A 56 2.92 3.28 -21.32
C ASN A 56 3.28 4.11 -20.10
N ALA A 57 3.69 5.36 -20.34
CA ALA A 57 3.86 6.28 -19.23
C ALA A 57 2.52 6.50 -18.52
N GLU A 58 2.54 6.58 -17.20
CA GLU A 58 1.35 6.83 -16.41
C GLU A 58 1.63 7.77 -15.26
N ILE A 59 0.66 8.63 -14.96
CA ILE A 59 0.66 9.52 -13.81
C ILE A 59 -0.58 9.22 -12.97
N GLY A 60 -0.43 9.21 -11.65
CA GLY A 60 -1.53 8.97 -10.73
C GLY A 60 -1.50 9.90 -9.54
N ILE A 61 -2.66 10.26 -9.05
CA ILE A 61 -2.87 10.97 -7.80
C ILE A 61 -3.79 10.16 -6.90
N GLY A 62 -3.57 10.24 -5.60
CA GLY A 62 -4.39 9.55 -4.61
C GLY A 62 -4.71 10.45 -3.43
N PHE A 63 -5.88 10.23 -2.87
CA PHE A 63 -6.33 10.84 -1.62
C PHE A 63 -6.95 9.76 -0.75
N GLU A 64 -6.48 9.66 0.48
CA GLU A 64 -7.02 8.77 1.50
C GLU A 64 -7.40 9.58 2.72
N ASN A 65 -8.57 9.31 3.27
CA ASN A 65 -9.01 9.88 4.53
C ASN A 65 -9.36 8.75 5.50
N ARG A 66 -8.75 8.78 6.68
CA ARG A 66 -8.99 7.78 7.72
C ARG A 66 -9.93 8.30 8.76
N TYR A 67 -10.94 7.49 9.04
CA TYR A 67 -11.93 7.71 10.11
C TYR A 67 -12.68 9.03 9.96
N LEU A 68 -12.77 9.57 8.74
CA LEU A 68 -13.38 10.87 8.41
C LEU A 68 -12.71 12.06 9.11
N LEU A 69 -11.44 11.90 9.54
CA LEU A 69 -10.64 12.95 10.17
C LEU A 69 -9.69 13.57 9.14
N THR A 70 -9.80 14.88 8.95
CA THR A 70 -8.97 15.61 7.97
C THR A 70 -7.48 15.57 8.30
N GLU A 71 -7.14 15.51 9.57
CA GLU A 71 -5.78 15.40 10.11
C GLU A 71 -5.12 14.06 9.78
N LEU A 72 -5.94 13.03 9.52
CA LEU A 72 -5.48 11.69 9.16
C LEU A 72 -5.62 11.43 7.65
N SER A 73 -5.39 12.45 6.85
CA SER A 73 -5.43 12.34 5.39
C SER A 73 -4.04 12.11 4.80
N THR A 74 -3.98 11.22 3.80
CA THR A 74 -2.79 10.98 2.98
C THR A 74 -3.06 11.45 1.56
N LYS A 75 -2.15 12.25 1.01
CA LYS A 75 -2.14 12.71 -0.39
C LYS A 75 -0.96 12.07 -1.08
N SER A 76 -1.14 11.60 -2.29
CA SER A 76 -0.07 10.93 -3.03
C SER A 76 -0.07 11.29 -4.51
N ILE A 77 1.11 11.24 -5.10
CA ILE A 77 1.35 11.33 -6.54
C ILE A 77 2.36 10.27 -6.94
N GLN A 78 2.17 9.69 -8.11
CA GLN A 78 3.08 8.72 -8.70
C GLN A 78 3.23 8.94 -10.20
N LEU A 79 4.41 8.61 -10.73
CA LEU A 79 4.76 8.69 -12.14
C LEU A 79 5.50 7.42 -12.53
N GLY A 80 5.03 6.71 -13.55
CA GLY A 80 5.66 5.55 -14.14
C GLY A 80 6.15 5.86 -15.56
N ILE A 81 7.40 5.56 -15.84
CA ILE A 81 8.06 5.81 -17.13
C ILE A 81 8.61 4.48 -17.65
N PRO A 82 8.01 3.88 -18.69
CA PRO A 82 8.54 2.69 -19.31
C PRO A 82 9.80 2.98 -20.11
N SER A 83 10.73 2.04 -20.11
CA SER A 83 11.96 2.06 -20.88
C SER A 83 12.33 0.64 -21.31
N GLU A 84 13.05 0.51 -22.42
CA GLU A 84 13.52 -0.80 -22.92
C GLU A 84 14.47 -1.52 -21.96
N LEU A 85 15.28 -0.75 -21.23
CA LEU A 85 16.27 -1.32 -20.31
C LEU A 85 15.70 -1.50 -18.91
N LEU A 86 15.07 -0.45 -18.36
CA LEU A 86 14.70 -0.38 -16.93
C LEU A 86 13.56 0.63 -16.74
N ASN A 87 12.37 0.14 -16.39
CA ASN A 87 11.25 1.02 -16.08
C ASN A 87 11.54 1.80 -14.79
N THR A 88 11.21 3.08 -14.78
CA THR A 88 11.47 3.98 -13.66
C THR A 88 10.16 4.50 -13.07
N GLY A 89 10.04 4.49 -11.75
CA GLY A 89 8.92 5.01 -11.01
C GLY A 89 9.34 6.12 -10.05
N LEU A 90 8.52 7.16 -9.95
CA LEU A 90 8.65 8.21 -8.95
C LEU A 90 7.38 8.26 -8.10
N SER A 91 7.53 8.53 -6.82
CA SER A 91 6.39 8.66 -5.92
C SER A 91 6.63 9.71 -4.86
N PHE A 92 5.56 10.36 -4.45
CA PHE A 92 5.55 11.25 -3.30
C PHE A 92 4.25 11.05 -2.54
N SER A 93 4.34 10.95 -1.21
CA SER A 93 3.19 10.95 -0.32
C SER A 93 3.39 11.91 0.85
N HIS A 94 2.28 12.49 1.31
CA HIS A 94 2.20 13.40 2.43
C HIS A 94 1.02 12.99 3.31
N PHE A 95 1.30 12.72 4.57
CA PHE A 95 0.30 12.38 5.59
C PHE A 95 0.32 13.44 6.69
N GLY A 96 -0.86 13.77 7.23
CA GLY A 96 -1.01 14.58 8.43
C GLY A 96 -1.36 16.05 8.18
N TYR A 97 -1.03 16.91 9.15
CA TYR A 97 -1.43 18.30 9.24
C TYR A 97 -0.32 19.20 9.77
N SER A 98 -0.59 20.49 10.00
CA SER A 98 0.43 21.49 10.30
C SER A 98 1.29 21.20 11.54
N LEU A 99 0.75 20.54 12.57
CA LEU A 99 1.48 20.24 13.81
C LEU A 99 2.30 18.94 13.72
N TYR A 100 1.85 18.02 12.89
CA TYR A 100 2.52 16.75 12.65
C TYR A 100 2.26 16.29 11.22
N HIS A 101 3.31 16.08 10.47
CA HIS A 101 3.19 15.49 9.13
C HIS A 101 4.39 14.61 8.80
N GLU A 102 4.12 13.67 7.92
CA GLU A 102 5.09 12.75 7.37
C GLU A 102 5.13 12.91 5.85
N MET A 103 6.30 12.80 5.27
CA MET A 103 6.49 12.81 3.81
C MET A 103 7.37 11.64 3.41
N MET A 104 7.08 11.08 2.25
CA MET A 104 7.92 10.04 1.66
C MET A 104 8.09 10.30 0.17
N LEU A 105 9.34 10.38 -0.27
CA LEU A 105 9.74 10.49 -1.67
C LEU A 105 10.38 9.16 -2.08
N GLY A 106 9.87 8.53 -3.13
CA GLY A 106 10.37 7.25 -3.64
C GLY A 106 10.88 7.34 -5.07
N ILE A 107 11.97 6.64 -5.36
CA ILE A 107 12.44 6.34 -6.70
C ILE A 107 12.56 4.81 -6.85
N GLY A 108 11.86 4.26 -7.83
CA GLY A 108 11.81 2.83 -8.10
C GLY A 108 12.35 2.49 -9.47
N PHE A 109 12.95 1.31 -9.56
CA PHE A 109 13.46 0.74 -10.81
C PHE A 109 12.99 -0.71 -10.91
N SER A 110 12.53 -1.09 -12.10
CA SER A 110 12.10 -2.46 -12.31
C SER A 110 12.40 -2.93 -13.73
N ARG A 111 12.67 -4.21 -13.85
CA ARG A 111 12.87 -4.87 -15.13
C ARG A 111 12.04 -6.14 -15.22
N ASN A 112 11.39 -6.29 -16.35
CA ASN A 112 10.79 -7.55 -16.75
C ASN A 112 11.85 -8.39 -17.50
N PHE A 113 12.24 -9.53 -16.93
CA PHE A 113 13.26 -10.42 -17.51
C PHE A 113 12.68 -11.40 -18.53
N SER A 114 11.38 -11.60 -18.48
CA SER A 114 10.57 -12.37 -19.43
C SER A 114 9.12 -12.06 -19.14
N ASP A 115 8.22 -12.48 -19.99
CA ASP A 115 6.78 -12.32 -19.71
C ASP A 115 6.34 -13.00 -18.39
N LYS A 116 7.21 -13.79 -17.78
CA LYS A 116 6.93 -14.56 -16.56
C LYS A 116 7.55 -14.01 -15.28
N PHE A 117 8.60 -13.19 -15.36
CA PHE A 117 9.35 -12.77 -14.16
C PHE A 117 9.72 -11.29 -14.22
N SER A 118 9.38 -10.58 -13.19
CA SER A 118 9.78 -9.19 -12.98
C SER A 118 10.39 -9.00 -11.60
N MET A 119 11.42 -8.16 -11.52
CA MET A 119 12.07 -7.75 -10.28
C MET A 119 12.13 -6.22 -10.23
N GLY A 120 11.93 -5.66 -9.06
CA GLY A 120 12.04 -4.23 -8.82
C GLY A 120 12.66 -3.92 -7.48
N MET A 121 13.27 -2.74 -7.40
CA MET A 121 13.73 -2.13 -6.16
C MET A 121 13.29 -0.68 -6.10
N GLN A 122 13.08 -0.19 -4.90
CA GLN A 122 12.70 1.20 -4.66
C GLN A 122 13.42 1.72 -3.44
N PHE A 123 13.86 2.96 -3.51
CA PHE A 123 14.45 3.70 -2.40
C PHE A 123 13.49 4.81 -2.01
N ASN A 124 13.02 4.77 -0.77
CA ASN A 124 12.09 5.74 -0.22
C ASN A 124 12.81 6.60 0.82
N TYR A 125 12.86 7.89 0.61
CA TYR A 125 13.32 8.83 1.64
C TYR A 125 12.11 9.31 2.44
N TYR A 126 12.04 8.85 3.67
CA TYR A 126 10.99 9.19 4.62
C TYR A 126 11.43 10.33 5.51
N THR A 127 10.53 11.26 5.79
CA THR A 127 10.72 12.33 6.79
C THR A 127 9.48 12.50 7.66
N ALA A 128 9.71 12.83 8.93
CA ALA A 128 8.68 13.24 9.87
C ALA A 128 9.00 14.61 10.45
N PHE A 129 7.98 15.46 10.56
CA PHE A 129 8.06 16.79 11.17
C PHE A 129 7.18 16.84 12.41
N PHE A 130 7.72 17.47 13.46
CA PHE A 130 7.02 17.76 14.71
C PHE A 130 7.17 19.23 15.02
N THR A 131 6.07 19.94 15.18
CA THR A 131 6.10 21.37 15.52
C THR A 131 6.82 21.65 16.84
N ALA A 132 6.74 20.75 17.82
CA ALA A 132 7.39 20.92 19.11
C ALA A 132 8.93 21.00 19.04
N SER A 133 9.55 20.28 18.11
CA SER A 133 11.00 20.34 17.86
C SER A 133 11.37 21.27 16.71
N ASN A 134 10.40 21.70 15.91
CA ASN A 134 10.58 22.48 14.68
C ASN A 134 11.68 21.91 13.76
N SER A 135 11.76 20.58 13.69
CA SER A 135 12.82 19.86 12.98
C SER A 135 12.27 18.71 12.14
N TYR A 136 12.96 18.45 11.03
CA TYR A 136 12.71 17.29 10.18
C TYR A 136 13.69 16.17 10.51
N HIS A 137 13.15 14.98 10.67
CA HIS A 137 13.96 13.78 10.88
C HIS A 137 13.65 12.77 9.77
N GLY A 138 14.69 12.25 9.12
CA GLY A 138 14.51 11.40 7.96
C GLY A 138 15.31 10.10 8.00
N ALA A 139 14.91 9.16 7.16
CA ALA A 139 15.60 7.88 6.95
C ALA A 139 15.37 7.37 5.53
N LEU A 140 16.33 6.62 5.01
CA LEU A 140 16.22 5.91 3.73
C LEU A 140 15.66 4.51 3.98
N LEU A 141 14.55 4.19 3.31
CA LEU A 141 13.81 2.94 3.44
C LEU A 141 13.87 2.18 2.10
N PRO A 142 14.72 1.17 1.96
CA PRO A 142 14.75 0.36 0.77
C PRO A 142 13.54 -0.58 0.72
N GLN A 143 13.12 -0.90 -0.51
CA GLN A 143 12.06 -1.84 -0.80
C GLN A 143 12.48 -2.71 -1.99
N ILE A 144 12.16 -3.99 -1.94
CA ILE A 144 12.44 -4.96 -3.00
C ILE A 144 11.15 -5.69 -3.32
N GLY A 145 10.94 -5.98 -4.59
CA GLY A 145 9.78 -6.72 -5.07
C GLY A 145 10.12 -7.75 -6.13
N LEU A 146 9.32 -8.80 -6.13
CA LEU A 146 9.35 -9.87 -7.12
C LEU A 146 7.92 -10.13 -7.59
N SER A 147 7.76 -10.44 -8.88
CA SER A 147 6.49 -10.86 -9.47
C SER A 147 6.74 -12.00 -10.45
N ILE A 148 5.97 -13.06 -10.33
CA ILE A 148 6.11 -14.29 -11.12
C ILE A 148 4.74 -14.68 -11.68
N LYS A 149 4.62 -14.75 -13.00
CA LYS A 149 3.46 -15.27 -13.71
C LYS A 149 3.66 -16.77 -13.92
N LEU A 150 3.09 -17.61 -13.04
CA LEU A 150 3.20 -19.07 -13.11
C LEU A 150 2.39 -19.65 -14.26
N SER A 151 1.27 -19.04 -14.56
CA SER A 151 0.41 -19.37 -15.71
C SER A 151 -0.28 -18.11 -16.24
N PRO A 152 -0.98 -18.15 -17.37
CA PRO A 152 -1.78 -17.02 -17.85
C PRO A 152 -2.86 -16.56 -16.85
N THR A 153 -3.25 -17.44 -15.93
CA THR A 153 -4.32 -17.20 -14.95
C THR A 153 -3.82 -17.07 -13.50
N PHE A 154 -2.53 -17.29 -13.22
CA PHE A 154 -2.04 -17.31 -11.85
C PHE A 154 -0.70 -16.60 -11.68
N ASN A 155 -0.70 -15.56 -10.84
CA ASN A 155 0.47 -14.77 -10.51
C ASN A 155 0.81 -14.88 -9.02
N LEU A 156 2.10 -14.81 -8.72
CA LEU A 156 2.64 -14.66 -7.38
C LEU A 156 3.38 -13.34 -7.27
N GLY A 157 3.24 -12.68 -6.14
CA GLY A 157 3.99 -11.48 -5.79
C GLY A 157 4.64 -11.62 -4.43
N PHE A 158 5.85 -11.08 -4.30
CA PHE A 158 6.55 -10.92 -3.04
C PHE A 158 7.10 -9.52 -2.95
N GLN A 159 7.04 -8.92 -1.77
CA GLN A 159 7.74 -7.68 -1.48
C GLN A 159 8.30 -7.67 -0.06
N SER A 160 9.36 -6.88 0.13
CA SER A 160 9.89 -6.52 1.43
C SER A 160 10.10 -5.02 1.49
N PHE A 161 9.41 -4.35 2.41
CA PHE A 161 9.57 -2.94 2.72
C PHE A 161 10.45 -2.79 3.96
N ASN A 162 11.44 -1.90 3.92
CA ASN A 162 12.39 -1.62 5.01
C ASN A 162 13.03 -2.87 5.64
N PRO A 163 13.61 -3.81 4.87
CA PRO A 163 14.14 -5.08 5.39
C PRO A 163 15.23 -4.89 6.47
N PHE A 164 15.90 -3.74 6.48
CA PHE A 164 16.97 -3.43 7.44
C PHE A 164 16.44 -2.81 8.74
N GLN A 165 15.12 -2.64 8.90
CA GLN A 165 14.49 -2.02 10.08
C GLN A 165 15.10 -0.66 10.41
N THR A 166 15.34 0.15 9.39
CA THR A 166 15.86 1.51 9.56
C THR A 166 14.89 2.32 10.40
N ASN A 167 15.41 3.03 11.39
CA ASN A 167 14.64 3.85 12.33
C ASN A 167 14.94 5.34 12.13
N VAL A 168 13.97 6.18 12.45
CA VAL A 168 14.14 7.63 12.47
C VAL A 168 14.43 8.07 13.90
N LYS A 169 15.60 8.65 14.12
CA LYS A 169 15.99 9.24 15.42
C LYS A 169 15.48 10.67 15.45
N THR A 170 14.67 10.99 16.44
CA THR A 170 14.28 12.36 16.78
C THR A 170 14.98 12.80 18.06
N GLU A 171 14.90 14.06 18.43
CA GLU A 171 15.51 14.56 19.69
C GLU A 171 14.93 13.88 20.94
N PHE A 172 13.67 13.46 20.91
CA PHE A 172 12.96 12.96 22.08
C PHE A 172 12.71 11.45 22.05
N THR A 173 12.76 10.81 20.86
CA THR A 173 12.41 9.41 20.71
C THR A 173 13.00 8.80 19.44
N VAL A 174 12.96 7.48 19.37
CA VAL A 174 13.28 6.73 18.15
C VAL A 174 11.99 6.20 17.55
N LYS A 175 11.57 6.78 16.42
CA LYS A 175 10.45 6.25 15.66
C LYS A 175 10.93 5.01 14.90
N ARG A 176 10.42 3.86 15.31
CA ARG A 176 10.70 2.59 14.65
C ARG A 176 9.85 2.47 13.39
N ILE A 177 10.52 2.20 12.25
CA ILE A 177 9.83 1.92 10.98
C ILE A 177 9.92 0.42 10.76
N PRO A 178 8.80 -0.34 10.79
CA PRO A 178 8.85 -1.77 10.72
C PRO A 178 9.35 -2.28 9.36
N ALA A 179 9.95 -3.45 9.38
CA ALA A 179 10.09 -4.26 8.19
C ALA A 179 8.78 -5.00 7.93
N ILE A 180 8.27 -4.91 6.71
CA ILE A 180 7.07 -5.60 6.26
C ILE A 180 7.45 -6.54 5.14
N PHE A 181 7.08 -7.81 5.29
CA PHE A 181 7.20 -8.84 4.26
C PHE A 181 5.80 -9.22 3.79
N SER A 182 5.57 -9.18 2.50
CA SER A 182 4.27 -9.48 1.91
C SER A 182 4.40 -10.55 0.84
N LEU A 183 3.49 -11.51 0.87
CA LEU A 183 3.32 -12.53 -0.14
C LEU A 183 1.88 -12.51 -0.61
N GLY A 184 1.68 -12.43 -1.93
CA GLY A 184 0.34 -12.35 -2.51
C GLY A 184 0.18 -13.29 -3.70
N THR A 185 -1.08 -13.60 -3.99
CA THR A 185 -1.48 -14.33 -5.19
C THR A 185 -2.56 -13.55 -5.93
N GLU A 186 -2.58 -13.69 -7.24
CA GLU A 186 -3.63 -13.20 -8.12
C GLU A 186 -4.09 -14.33 -9.04
N TYR A 187 -5.39 -14.60 -9.04
CA TYR A 187 -6.00 -15.64 -9.86
C TYR A 187 -7.12 -15.07 -10.73
N PHE A 188 -7.00 -15.27 -12.03
CA PHE A 188 -8.00 -14.89 -13.03
C PHE A 188 -8.94 -16.05 -13.30
N PHE A 189 -10.17 -15.97 -12.81
CA PHE A 189 -11.23 -16.94 -13.16
C PHE A 189 -11.70 -16.75 -14.60
N SER A 190 -11.75 -15.50 -15.05
CA SER A 190 -12.04 -15.09 -16.42
C SER A 190 -11.37 -13.74 -16.70
N SER A 191 -11.61 -13.18 -17.90
CA SER A 191 -11.18 -11.82 -18.24
C SER A 191 -11.83 -10.76 -17.34
N GLU A 192 -13.01 -11.04 -16.79
CA GLU A 192 -13.79 -10.11 -15.96
C GLU A 192 -13.62 -10.33 -14.45
N MET A 193 -13.15 -11.53 -14.03
CA MET A 193 -13.16 -11.93 -12.62
C MET A 193 -11.76 -12.21 -12.09
N VAL A 194 -11.36 -11.51 -11.04
CA VAL A 194 -10.06 -11.66 -10.39
C VAL A 194 -10.21 -11.84 -8.91
N TRP A 195 -9.48 -12.79 -8.38
CA TRP A 195 -9.33 -13.03 -6.96
C TRP A 195 -7.88 -12.78 -6.55
N ARG A 196 -7.69 -12.04 -5.47
CA ARG A 196 -6.37 -11.80 -4.88
C ARG A 196 -6.38 -12.21 -3.41
N THR A 197 -5.27 -12.81 -2.98
CA THR A 197 -5.01 -13.01 -1.56
C THR A 197 -3.63 -12.48 -1.22
N GLN A 198 -3.47 -12.05 0.02
CA GLN A 198 -2.20 -11.53 0.51
C GLN A 198 -2.02 -11.85 1.98
N ILE A 199 -0.79 -12.15 2.35
CA ILE A 199 -0.35 -12.32 3.72
C ILE A 199 0.79 -11.33 3.95
N ASP A 200 0.67 -10.51 4.99
CA ASP A 200 1.72 -9.60 5.40
C ASP A 200 2.21 -9.98 6.79
N LYS A 201 3.52 -9.88 6.95
CA LYS A 201 4.19 -10.01 8.23
C LYS A 201 5.00 -8.75 8.50
N GLU A 202 4.54 -7.95 9.42
CA GLU A 202 5.33 -6.94 10.08
C GLU A 202 6.13 -7.59 11.20
N VAL A 203 7.42 -7.26 11.35
CA VAL A 203 8.31 -7.96 12.29
C VAL A 203 7.80 -7.90 13.73
N SER A 204 7.19 -6.78 14.12
CA SER A 204 6.72 -6.53 15.48
C SER A 204 5.24 -6.85 15.73
N SER A 205 4.48 -7.23 14.70
CA SER A 205 3.02 -7.38 14.78
C SER A 205 2.56 -8.77 14.35
N SER A 206 1.28 -9.08 14.55
CA SER A 206 0.64 -10.29 14.06
C SER A 206 0.64 -10.37 12.53
N TYR A 207 0.36 -11.55 11.99
CA TYR A 207 0.12 -11.70 10.56
C TYR A 207 -1.18 -11.00 10.16
N ARG A 208 -1.15 -10.28 9.04
CA ARG A 208 -2.34 -9.75 8.39
C ARG A 208 -2.70 -10.63 7.20
N PHE A 209 -3.94 -11.08 7.13
CA PHE A 209 -4.49 -11.82 6.01
C PHE A 209 -5.46 -10.93 5.25
N ALA A 210 -5.40 -10.96 3.93
CA ALA A 210 -6.25 -10.17 3.08
C ALA A 210 -6.77 -11.00 1.90
N CYS A 211 -8.01 -10.71 1.50
CA CYS A 211 -8.67 -11.34 0.37
C CYS A 211 -9.49 -10.30 -0.38
N GLY A 212 -9.32 -10.24 -1.68
CA GLY A 212 -10.01 -9.30 -2.55
C GLY A 212 -10.58 -9.98 -3.80
N PHE A 213 -11.77 -9.58 -4.17
CA PHE A 213 -12.46 -10.01 -5.37
C PHE A 213 -12.83 -8.79 -6.22
N GLU A 214 -12.53 -8.83 -7.50
CA GLU A 214 -12.86 -7.79 -8.47
C GLU A 214 -13.63 -8.36 -9.62
N TYR A 215 -14.77 -7.75 -9.94
CA TYR A 215 -15.62 -8.14 -11.05
C TYR A 215 -15.85 -6.97 -11.99
N GLN A 216 -15.46 -7.12 -13.26
CA GLN A 216 -15.72 -6.15 -14.32
C GLN A 216 -17.17 -6.32 -14.80
N MET A 217 -18.08 -5.51 -14.26
CA MET A 217 -19.50 -5.56 -14.57
C MET A 217 -19.83 -5.02 -15.96
N LEU A 218 -19.13 -3.95 -16.37
CA LEU A 218 -19.24 -3.33 -17.70
C LEU A 218 -17.83 -3.08 -18.24
N GLN A 219 -17.70 -2.78 -19.54
CA GLN A 219 -16.39 -2.51 -20.17
C GLN A 219 -15.63 -1.35 -19.50
N PHE A 220 -16.35 -0.44 -18.83
CA PHE A 220 -15.80 0.75 -18.19
C PHE A 220 -15.97 0.75 -16.66
N THR A 221 -16.60 -0.27 -16.04
CA THR A 221 -16.89 -0.28 -14.59
C THR A 221 -16.57 -1.64 -13.99
N ASN A 222 -15.86 -1.64 -12.87
CA ASN A 222 -15.66 -2.80 -12.02
C ASN A 222 -16.18 -2.57 -10.60
N ILE A 223 -16.58 -3.64 -9.95
CA ILE A 223 -16.97 -3.69 -8.55
C ILE A 223 -15.92 -4.50 -7.80
N LYS A 224 -15.59 -4.05 -6.60
CA LYS A 224 -14.57 -4.64 -5.76
C LYS A 224 -15.13 -4.97 -4.39
N LEU A 225 -14.88 -6.18 -3.92
CA LEU A 225 -15.28 -6.69 -2.61
C LEU A 225 -14.07 -7.31 -1.94
N GLY A 226 -13.91 -7.14 -0.65
CA GLY A 226 -12.82 -7.79 0.05
C GLY A 226 -12.91 -7.64 1.55
N ALA A 227 -11.97 -8.25 2.23
CA ALA A 227 -11.76 -8.09 3.64
C ALA A 227 -10.31 -8.37 4.00
N TYR A 228 -9.83 -7.75 5.06
CA TYR A 228 -8.54 -8.05 5.63
C TYR A 228 -8.58 -7.95 7.16
N GLY A 229 -7.57 -8.47 7.79
CA GLY A 229 -7.46 -8.35 9.24
C GLY A 229 -6.32 -9.16 9.84
N SER A 230 -6.05 -8.85 11.10
CA SER A 230 -5.25 -9.62 12.04
C SER A 230 -6.10 -9.93 13.27
N ASP A 231 -6.41 -8.92 14.08
CA ASP A 231 -7.22 -9.03 15.29
C ASP A 231 -8.70 -8.74 15.01
N TYR A 232 -8.99 -7.91 14.01
CA TYR A 232 -10.33 -7.55 13.56
C TYR A 232 -10.48 -7.79 12.07
N LEU A 233 -11.65 -8.24 11.65
CA LEU A 233 -12.01 -8.33 10.25
C LEU A 233 -12.50 -6.96 9.77
N ILE A 234 -11.86 -6.43 8.73
CA ILE A 234 -12.17 -5.13 8.12
C ILE A 234 -12.75 -5.39 6.73
N PRO A 235 -14.07 -5.30 6.56
CA PRO A 235 -14.69 -5.42 5.26
C PRO A 235 -14.38 -4.20 4.39
N CYS A 236 -14.23 -4.45 3.08
CA CYS A 236 -13.87 -3.46 2.08
C CYS A 236 -14.81 -3.54 0.89
N LEU A 237 -15.20 -2.37 0.40
CA LEU A 237 -16.02 -2.17 -0.79
C LEU A 237 -15.34 -1.16 -1.72
N GLY A 238 -15.41 -1.39 -3.02
CA GLY A 238 -14.86 -0.45 -3.98
C GLY A 238 -15.53 -0.53 -5.34
N CYS A 239 -15.29 0.50 -6.12
CA CYS A 239 -15.64 0.53 -7.54
C CYS A 239 -14.52 1.23 -8.32
N GLY A 240 -14.36 0.80 -9.57
CA GLY A 240 -13.43 1.40 -10.50
C GLY A 240 -14.11 1.77 -11.80
N PHE A 241 -13.62 2.86 -12.41
CA PHE A 241 -14.08 3.36 -13.70
C PHE A 241 -12.90 3.53 -14.64
N LYS A 242 -13.07 3.09 -15.89
CA LYS A 242 -12.05 3.21 -16.94
C LYS A 242 -12.63 3.92 -18.14
N THR A 243 -12.06 5.06 -18.51
CA THR A 243 -12.50 5.83 -19.67
C THR A 243 -11.35 6.61 -20.30
N GLY A 244 -11.16 6.50 -21.61
CA GLY A 244 -10.25 7.36 -22.38
C GLY A 244 -8.78 7.39 -21.94
N GLY A 245 -8.30 6.42 -21.17
CA GLY A 245 -6.96 6.40 -20.57
C GLY A 245 -6.97 6.74 -19.08
N PHE A 246 -8.07 7.28 -18.55
CA PHE A 246 -8.28 7.47 -17.12
C PHE A 246 -8.72 6.17 -16.44
N LEU A 247 -8.15 5.93 -15.28
CA LEU A 247 -8.52 4.87 -14.34
C LEU A 247 -8.85 5.58 -13.03
N ILE A 248 -10.06 5.40 -12.54
CA ILE A 248 -10.55 6.01 -11.31
C ILE A 248 -10.97 4.87 -10.39
N ASP A 249 -10.43 4.83 -9.18
CA ASP A 249 -10.74 3.83 -8.17
C ASP A 249 -11.22 4.51 -6.88
N LEU A 250 -12.33 4.03 -6.36
CA LEU A 250 -12.92 4.47 -5.10
C LEU A 250 -13.06 3.25 -4.20
N ASN A 251 -12.42 3.27 -3.04
CA ASN A 251 -12.47 2.19 -2.06
C ASN A 251 -12.88 2.72 -0.69
N CYS A 252 -13.63 1.91 0.03
CA CYS A 252 -14.04 2.16 1.41
C CYS A 252 -13.73 0.93 2.26
N GLU A 253 -13.25 1.15 3.47
CA GLU A 253 -12.91 0.12 4.46
C GLU A 253 -13.60 0.48 5.77
N LEU A 254 -14.29 -0.46 6.38
CA LEU A 254 -15.03 -0.22 7.63
C LEU A 254 -14.31 -0.87 8.80
N HIS A 255 -13.57 -0.07 9.56
CA HIS A 255 -12.96 -0.55 10.80
C HIS A 255 -14.01 -0.63 11.91
N PRO A 256 -14.17 -1.78 12.60
CA PRO A 256 -15.27 -2.02 13.54
C PRO A 256 -15.30 -1.07 14.75
N LEU A 257 -14.15 -0.49 15.12
CA LEU A 257 -14.04 0.41 16.27
C LEU A 257 -13.77 1.87 15.86
N LEU A 258 -13.03 2.11 14.78
CA LEU A 258 -12.53 3.43 14.43
C LEU A 258 -13.36 4.12 13.34
N GLY A 259 -14.19 3.36 12.60
CA GLY A 259 -15.07 3.90 11.59
C GLY A 259 -14.57 3.73 10.16
N LEU A 260 -14.97 4.63 9.27
CA LEU A 260 -14.79 4.52 7.82
C LEU A 260 -13.46 5.10 7.37
N ASN A 261 -12.71 4.31 6.59
CA ASN A 261 -11.63 4.80 5.76
C ASN A 261 -12.11 4.91 4.32
N SER A 262 -11.73 5.95 3.63
CA SER A 262 -12.03 6.15 2.22
C SER A 262 -10.76 6.45 1.44
N ASN A 263 -10.64 5.87 0.24
CA ASN A 263 -9.53 6.07 -0.67
C ASN A 263 -10.08 6.35 -2.06
N ALA A 264 -9.53 7.36 -2.72
CA ALA A 264 -9.83 7.71 -4.09
C ALA A 264 -8.53 7.87 -4.87
N THR A 265 -8.40 7.20 -6.01
CA THR A 265 -7.25 7.34 -6.89
C THR A 265 -7.68 7.62 -8.31
N ILE A 266 -6.91 8.46 -9.00
CA ILE A 266 -7.08 8.77 -10.41
C ILE A 266 -5.74 8.58 -11.08
N LYS A 267 -5.68 7.72 -12.10
CA LYS A 267 -4.52 7.51 -12.96
C LYS A 267 -4.85 7.88 -14.39
N TYR A 268 -3.86 8.40 -15.08
CA TYR A 268 -3.92 8.60 -16.53
C TYR A 268 -2.78 7.83 -17.19
N ARG A 269 -3.12 6.95 -18.11
CA ARG A 269 -2.18 6.22 -18.97
C ARG A 269 -2.09 6.94 -20.31
N PHE A 270 -0.88 7.41 -20.63
CA PHE A 270 -0.61 8.05 -21.91
C PHE A 270 -0.70 6.99 -23.02
N ARG A 271 -1.32 7.34 -24.12
CA ARG A 271 -1.31 6.48 -25.31
C ARG A 271 -0.04 6.78 -26.12
N LYS A 272 0.64 5.72 -26.59
CA LYS A 272 1.66 5.88 -27.63
C LYS A 272 1.03 6.28 -28.92
#